data_e72f683d7cdfe689932d02982ccfa4a0
#
_entry.id   e72f683d7cdfe689932d02982ccfa4a0
#
_cell.length_a   1.000
_cell.length_b   1.000
_cell.length_c   1.000
_cell.angle_alpha   90.00
_cell.angle_beta   90.00
_cell.angle_gamma   90.00
#
_symmetry.space_group_name_H-M   'P 1'
#
loop_
_entity.id
_entity.type
_entity.pdbx_description
1 polymer ?
#
loop_
_entity_poly.entity_id
_entity_poly.type
_entity_poly.pdbx_seq_one_letter_code
_entity_poly.pdbx_strand_id
1 'polypeptide(L)'
;EYFCDRKEETERLVNALKNERNVVLISPRRVGKTGLIHHVFEQIGKKEPDTRCFYLDINATRNMSQFIQLLAKTVVGKVDSFSQAALRKITTFFANYRPAVSFDELTGIPTFSIAVAPDRQEESLKHIFEYLKQSGKRVYIAIDEFQQIAEYPETGAEALLRSYIQFLPNVY
;
A
#
# COMPACT_ATOMS: atom_id res chain seq x y z
N GLU A 1 0.10 4.74 23.28
CA GLU A 1 0.71 4.99 24.63
C GLU A 1 1.16 3.72 25.36
N TYR A 2 0.83 2.54 24.92
CA TYR A 2 1.24 1.28 25.55
C TYR A 2 1.94 0.34 24.57
N PHE A 3 2.91 0.85 23.80
CA PHE A 3 3.76 0.00 23.00
C PHE A 3 4.96 -0.43 23.87
N CYS A 4 4.72 -1.45 24.69
CA CYS A 4 5.72 -1.97 25.59
C CYS A 4 6.74 -2.85 24.88
N ASP A 5 8.02 -2.52 25.06
CA ASP A 5 9.20 -3.40 25.00
C ASP A 5 9.51 -4.13 23.68
N ARG A 6 9.27 -3.45 22.52
CA ARG A 6 9.69 -3.97 21.21
C ARG A 6 10.70 -3.08 20.51
N LYS A 7 11.65 -2.56 21.28
CA LYS A 7 12.68 -1.67 20.75
C LYS A 7 13.53 -2.35 19.70
N GLU A 8 13.98 -3.58 19.97
CA GLU A 8 14.82 -4.33 19.04
C GLU A 8 14.10 -4.62 17.72
N GLU A 9 12.84 -5.11 17.76
CA GLU A 9 12.09 -5.39 16.54
C GLU A 9 11.80 -4.11 15.76
N THR A 10 11.50 -3.01 16.46
CA THR A 10 11.30 -1.71 15.85
C THR A 10 12.58 -1.24 15.13
N GLU A 11 13.73 -1.31 15.79
CA GLU A 11 15.02 -0.93 15.21
C GLU A 11 15.39 -1.82 14.02
N ARG A 12 15.20 -3.13 14.13
CA ARG A 12 15.43 -4.08 13.02
C ARG A 12 14.58 -3.77 11.81
N LEU A 13 13.27 -3.50 12.00
CA LEU A 13 12.36 -3.12 10.91
C LEU A 13 12.75 -1.79 10.28
N VAL A 14 12.97 -0.75 11.07
CA VAL A 14 13.38 0.56 10.57
C VAL A 14 14.68 0.44 9.77
N ASN A 15 15.66 -0.31 10.27
CA ASN A 15 16.94 -0.52 9.59
C ASN A 15 16.75 -1.33 8.28
N ALA A 16 15.89 -2.36 8.27
CA ALA A 16 15.61 -3.12 7.06
C ALA A 16 14.98 -2.25 5.98
N LEU A 17 13.95 -1.46 6.34
CA LEU A 17 13.27 -0.55 5.44
C LEU A 17 14.20 0.55 4.91
N LYS A 18 15.05 1.13 5.77
CA LYS A 18 16.05 2.12 5.35
C LYS A 18 17.08 1.56 4.37
N ASN A 19 17.40 0.28 4.49
CA ASN A 19 18.29 -0.44 3.56
C ASN A 19 17.52 -1.05 2.37
N GLU A 20 16.32 -0.54 2.10
CA GLU A 20 15.54 -0.90 0.90
C GLU A 20 15.19 -2.40 0.81
N ARG A 21 14.95 -3.02 1.96
CA ARG A 21 14.65 -4.45 2.04
C ARG A 21 13.16 -4.68 2.25
N ASN A 22 12.60 -5.56 1.44
CA ASN A 22 11.29 -6.14 1.71
C ASN A 22 11.36 -7.08 2.91
N VAL A 23 10.38 -6.99 3.81
CA VAL A 23 10.36 -7.73 5.08
C VAL A 23 9.09 -8.55 5.19
N VAL A 24 9.22 -9.78 5.66
CA VAL A 24 8.07 -10.63 6.03
C VAL A 24 8.06 -10.77 7.55
N LEU A 25 6.94 -10.38 8.17
CA LEU A 25 6.70 -10.52 9.61
C LEU A 25 5.89 -11.80 9.88
N ILE A 26 6.52 -12.78 10.50
CA ILE A 26 5.86 -14.03 10.89
C ILE A 26 5.80 -14.08 12.41
N SER A 27 4.58 -14.18 12.95
CA SER A 27 4.38 -14.37 14.38
C SER A 27 2.98 -14.95 14.66
N PRO A 28 2.74 -15.53 15.84
CA PRO A 28 1.41 -15.96 16.26
C PRO A 28 0.38 -14.81 16.20
N ARG A 29 -0.89 -15.16 16.20
CA ARG A 29 -1.97 -14.16 16.31
C ARG A 29 -1.91 -13.44 17.67
N ARG A 30 -2.39 -12.21 17.70
CA ARG A 30 -2.54 -11.37 18.91
C ARG A 30 -1.24 -10.96 19.62
N VAL A 31 -0.09 -11.08 18.97
CA VAL A 31 1.20 -10.61 19.53
C VAL A 31 1.54 -9.18 19.15
N GLY A 32 0.57 -8.40 18.61
CA GLY A 32 0.77 -6.98 18.35
C GLY A 32 1.54 -6.65 17.06
N LYS A 33 1.49 -7.50 16.01
CA LYS A 33 2.12 -7.19 14.70
C LYS A 33 1.66 -5.84 14.13
N THR A 34 0.35 -5.65 14.06
CA THR A 34 -0.26 -4.42 13.54
C THR A 34 0.19 -3.19 14.32
N GLY A 35 0.25 -3.30 15.66
CA GLY A 35 0.77 -2.23 16.51
C GLY A 35 2.24 -1.91 16.24
N LEU A 36 3.08 -2.93 16.00
CA LEU A 36 4.49 -2.75 15.63
C LEU A 36 4.62 -2.01 14.29
N ILE A 37 3.85 -2.40 13.28
CA ILE A 37 3.84 -1.76 11.97
C ILE A 37 3.48 -0.27 12.10
N HIS A 38 2.38 0.04 12.78
CA HIS A 38 1.96 1.42 12.97
C HIS A 38 2.99 2.24 13.74
N HIS A 39 3.61 1.67 14.78
CA HIS A 39 4.68 2.33 15.53
C HIS A 39 5.90 2.63 14.66
N VAL A 40 6.34 1.67 13.85
CA VAL A 40 7.45 1.86 12.89
C VAL A 40 7.12 2.95 11.89
N PHE A 41 5.91 2.94 11.32
CA PHE A 41 5.46 3.95 10.36
C PHE A 41 5.39 5.35 10.96
N GLU A 42 4.93 5.47 12.20
CA GLU A 42 4.94 6.73 12.94
C GLU A 42 6.37 7.26 13.16
N GLN A 43 7.31 6.38 13.55
CA GLN A 43 8.72 6.76 13.71
C GLN A 43 9.36 7.21 12.39
N ILE A 44 9.09 6.50 11.29
CA ILE A 44 9.59 6.86 9.97
C ILE A 44 9.01 8.21 9.54
N GLY A 45 7.70 8.40 9.64
CA GLY A 45 7.03 9.64 9.25
C GLY A 45 7.52 10.88 10.01
N LYS A 46 7.91 10.71 11.29
CA LYS A 46 8.52 11.80 12.09
C LYS A 46 9.93 12.17 11.65
N LYS A 47 10.71 11.18 11.18
CA LYS A 47 12.12 11.37 10.79
C LYS A 47 12.29 11.70 9.31
N GLU A 48 11.39 11.22 8.47
CA GLU A 48 11.45 11.29 7.01
C GLU A 48 10.10 11.77 6.45
N PRO A 49 9.79 13.08 6.50
CA PRO A 49 8.46 13.62 6.15
C PRO A 49 8.08 13.41 4.68
N ASP A 50 9.04 13.20 3.79
CA ASP A 50 8.79 12.91 2.37
C ASP A 50 8.47 11.43 2.10
N THR A 51 8.67 10.56 3.08
CA THR A 51 8.31 9.15 3.00
C THR A 51 6.81 8.97 3.20
N ARG A 52 6.23 8.02 2.48
CA ARG A 52 4.81 7.65 2.60
C ARG A 52 4.70 6.22 3.11
N CYS A 53 3.92 6.04 4.16
CA CYS A 53 3.67 4.74 4.77
C CYS A 53 2.18 4.40 4.62
N PHE A 54 1.89 3.24 4.06
CA PHE A 54 0.53 2.74 3.83
C PHE A 54 0.35 1.37 4.47
N TYR A 55 -0.76 1.21 5.16
CA TYR A 55 -1.17 -0.05 5.74
C TYR A 55 -2.42 -0.57 5.03
N LEU A 56 -2.37 -1.83 4.58
CA LEU A 56 -3.46 -2.55 3.95
C LEU A 56 -3.78 -3.80 4.76
N ASP A 57 -4.99 -3.92 5.26
CA ASP A 57 -5.56 -5.17 5.75
C ASP A 57 -6.37 -5.80 4.62
N ILE A 58 -5.90 -6.93 4.09
CA ILE A 58 -6.54 -7.60 2.95
C ILE A 58 -7.47 -8.74 3.36
N ASN A 59 -7.74 -8.92 4.64
CA ASN A 59 -8.58 -10.00 5.17
C ASN A 59 -9.99 -10.06 4.53
N ALA A 60 -10.55 -8.89 4.18
CA ALA A 60 -11.88 -8.81 3.56
C ALA A 60 -11.89 -9.07 2.05
N THR A 61 -10.73 -9.09 1.39
CA THR A 61 -10.64 -9.29 -0.06
C THR A 61 -10.81 -10.77 -0.44
N ARG A 62 -11.41 -11.03 -1.59
CA ARG A 62 -11.74 -12.38 -2.06
C ARG A 62 -11.14 -12.74 -3.42
N ASN A 63 -10.58 -11.77 -4.11
CA ASN A 63 -9.96 -11.93 -5.42
C ASN A 63 -8.98 -10.79 -5.71
N MET A 64 -8.21 -10.94 -6.77
CA MET A 64 -7.19 -9.98 -7.16
C MET A 64 -7.79 -8.61 -7.52
N SER A 65 -8.98 -8.54 -8.12
CA SER A 65 -9.63 -7.26 -8.42
C SER A 65 -9.92 -6.45 -7.16
N GLN A 66 -10.42 -7.08 -6.10
CA GLN A 66 -10.68 -6.42 -4.82
C GLN A 66 -9.39 -5.98 -4.12
N PHE A 67 -8.33 -6.80 -4.19
CA PHE A 67 -7.02 -6.41 -3.69
C PHE A 67 -6.50 -5.16 -4.40
N ILE A 68 -6.54 -5.13 -5.73
CA ILE A 68 -6.06 -3.99 -6.53
C ILE A 68 -6.89 -2.73 -6.26
N GLN A 69 -8.21 -2.85 -6.10
CA GLN A 69 -9.08 -1.74 -5.73
C GLN A 69 -8.72 -1.18 -4.35
N LEU A 70 -8.49 -2.05 -3.37
CA LEU A 70 -8.06 -1.66 -2.03
C LEU A 70 -6.70 -0.96 -2.05
N LEU A 71 -5.74 -1.52 -2.79
CA LEU A 71 -4.42 -0.93 -2.98
C LEU A 71 -4.54 0.47 -3.60
N ALA A 72 -5.29 0.61 -4.71
CA ALA A 72 -5.52 1.90 -5.34
C ALA A 72 -6.13 2.92 -4.37
N LYS A 73 -7.20 2.53 -3.67
CA LYS A 73 -7.87 3.38 -2.66
C LYS A 73 -6.93 3.82 -1.55
N THR A 74 -5.97 2.97 -1.19
CA THR A 74 -5.05 3.24 -0.09
C THR A 74 -3.91 4.16 -0.50
N VAL A 75 -3.33 3.98 -1.70
CA VAL A 75 -2.11 4.67 -2.10
C VAL A 75 -2.35 5.84 -3.06
N VAL A 76 -3.30 5.72 -4.00
CA VAL A 76 -3.53 6.74 -5.01
C VAL A 76 -4.14 7.98 -4.38
N GLY A 77 -3.60 9.14 -4.70
CA GLY A 77 -4.04 10.42 -4.14
C GLY A 77 -3.50 10.74 -2.75
N LYS A 78 -2.89 9.76 -2.05
CA LYS A 78 -2.28 9.99 -0.73
C LYS A 78 -0.76 10.11 -0.78
N VAL A 79 -0.15 9.73 -1.89
CA VAL A 79 1.29 9.88 -2.12
C VAL A 79 1.64 11.36 -2.32
N ASP A 80 0.82 12.08 -3.08
CA ASP A 80 0.96 13.51 -3.32
C ASP A 80 0.09 14.32 -2.36
N SER A 81 0.49 15.58 -2.13
CA SER A 81 -0.38 16.52 -1.40
C SER A 81 -1.64 16.77 -2.21
N PHE A 82 -2.81 16.75 -1.58
CA PHE A 82 -4.07 17.03 -2.24
C PHE A 82 -4.10 18.45 -2.77
N SER A 83 -3.96 18.59 -4.10
CA SER A 83 -4.21 19.82 -4.84
C SER A 83 -5.09 19.51 -6.05
N GLN A 84 -5.76 20.51 -6.60
CA GLN A 84 -6.52 20.32 -7.83
C GLN A 84 -5.66 19.84 -9.00
N ALA A 85 -4.39 20.25 -9.03
CA ALA A 85 -3.43 19.79 -10.02
C ALA A 85 -3.09 18.30 -9.83
N ALA A 86 -2.91 17.84 -8.59
CA ALA A 86 -2.71 16.41 -8.28
C ALA A 86 -3.92 15.58 -8.67
N LEU A 87 -5.14 16.02 -8.36
CA LEU A 87 -6.38 15.34 -8.77
C LEU A 87 -6.50 15.22 -10.29
N ARG A 88 -6.20 16.27 -11.04
CA ARG A 88 -6.21 16.23 -12.52
C ARG A 88 -5.17 15.24 -13.04
N LYS A 89 -3.95 15.25 -12.50
CA LYS A 89 -2.90 14.29 -12.87
C LYS A 89 -3.34 12.84 -12.63
N ILE A 90 -3.93 12.56 -11.48
CA ILE A 90 -4.43 11.23 -11.11
C ILE A 90 -5.56 10.80 -12.04
N THR A 91 -6.57 11.63 -12.25
CA THR A 91 -7.70 11.29 -13.12
C THR A 91 -7.27 11.09 -14.57
N THR A 92 -6.30 11.85 -15.06
CA THR A 92 -5.73 11.66 -16.40
C THR A 92 -4.93 10.36 -16.47
N PHE A 93 -4.10 10.07 -15.47
CA PHE A 93 -3.29 8.85 -15.44
C PHE A 93 -4.15 7.57 -15.39
N PHE A 94 -5.25 7.61 -14.64
CA PHE A 94 -6.18 6.49 -14.50
C PHE A 94 -7.43 6.60 -15.39
N ALA A 95 -7.43 7.43 -16.43
CA ALA A 95 -8.62 7.66 -17.27
C ALA A 95 -9.27 6.38 -17.81
N ASN A 96 -8.46 5.40 -18.20
CA ASN A 96 -8.92 4.11 -18.75
C ASN A 96 -9.54 3.18 -17.70
N TYR A 97 -9.46 3.50 -16.40
CA TYR A 97 -9.93 2.67 -15.29
C TYR A 97 -11.20 3.21 -14.63
N ARG A 98 -11.91 4.10 -15.30
CA ARG A 98 -13.13 4.75 -14.77
C ARG A 98 -12.91 5.25 -13.34
N PRO A 99 -11.96 6.19 -13.15
CA PRO A 99 -11.64 6.69 -11.83
C PRO A 99 -12.86 7.40 -11.24
N ALA A 100 -13.12 7.15 -9.96
CA ALA A 100 -14.10 7.91 -9.19
C ALA A 100 -13.42 8.53 -7.99
N VAL A 101 -13.76 9.79 -7.71
CA VAL A 101 -13.34 10.49 -6.51
C VAL A 101 -14.59 10.71 -5.65
N SER A 102 -14.56 10.19 -4.46
CA SER A 102 -15.57 10.43 -3.42
C SER A 102 -14.93 11.16 -2.26
N PHE A 103 -15.74 11.78 -1.43
CA PHE A 103 -15.26 12.42 -0.21
C PHE A 103 -15.81 11.66 0.98
N ASP A 104 -14.96 11.40 1.96
CA ASP A 104 -15.40 10.85 3.24
C ASP A 104 -16.32 11.84 3.93
N GLU A 105 -17.51 11.41 4.32
CA GLU A 105 -18.57 12.30 4.86
C GLU A 105 -18.19 12.94 6.20
N LEU A 106 -17.32 12.29 6.98
CA LEU A 106 -16.92 12.74 8.30
C LEU A 106 -15.68 13.62 8.28
N THR A 107 -14.71 13.26 7.45
CA THR A 107 -13.39 13.92 7.42
C THR A 107 -13.22 14.87 6.24
N GLY A 108 -14.10 14.81 5.23
CA GLY A 108 -13.96 15.54 3.97
C GLY A 108 -12.75 15.12 3.12
N ILE A 109 -12.05 14.04 3.52
CA ILE A 109 -10.86 13.56 2.82
C ILE A 109 -11.28 12.88 1.52
N PRO A 110 -10.73 13.31 0.37
CA PRO A 110 -11.02 12.66 -0.89
C PRO A 110 -10.47 11.23 -0.92
N THR A 111 -11.32 10.33 -1.40
CA THR A 111 -10.99 8.92 -1.60
C THR A 111 -11.04 8.62 -3.08
N PHE A 112 -9.97 8.03 -3.59
CA PHE A 112 -9.87 7.61 -4.98
C PHE A 112 -10.24 6.14 -5.12
N SER A 113 -10.99 5.80 -6.17
CA SER A 113 -11.30 4.42 -6.51
C SER A 113 -11.21 4.20 -8.02
N ILE A 114 -10.92 2.96 -8.40
CA ILE A 114 -10.90 2.52 -9.81
C ILE A 114 -11.74 1.27 -9.96
N ALA A 115 -12.33 1.10 -11.14
CA ALA A 115 -12.94 -0.17 -11.52
C ALA A 115 -11.87 -1.10 -12.10
N VAL A 116 -11.74 -2.29 -11.55
CA VAL A 116 -10.79 -3.31 -12.00
C VAL A 116 -11.57 -4.47 -12.61
N ALA A 117 -11.51 -4.58 -13.94
CA ALA A 117 -12.09 -5.71 -14.64
C ALA A 117 -11.19 -6.96 -14.50
N PRO A 118 -11.77 -8.17 -14.45
CA PRO A 118 -11.01 -9.41 -14.26
C PRO A 118 -9.90 -9.65 -15.31
N ASP A 119 -10.14 -9.23 -16.54
CA ASP A 119 -9.21 -9.33 -17.67
C ASP A 119 -8.11 -8.24 -17.68
N ARG A 120 -8.19 -7.26 -16.78
CA ARG A 120 -7.25 -6.14 -16.66
C ARG A 120 -6.54 -6.03 -15.32
N GLN A 121 -6.55 -7.09 -14.54
CA GLN A 121 -5.96 -7.07 -13.19
C GLN A 121 -4.46 -6.76 -13.23
N GLU A 122 -3.70 -7.44 -14.08
CA GLU A 122 -2.27 -7.23 -14.21
C GLU A 122 -1.93 -5.82 -14.69
N GLU A 123 -2.62 -5.34 -15.71
CA GLU A 123 -2.45 -3.99 -16.23
C GLU A 123 -2.76 -2.93 -15.16
N SER A 124 -3.85 -3.12 -14.40
CA SER A 124 -4.25 -2.22 -13.32
C SER A 124 -3.21 -2.16 -12.22
N LEU A 125 -2.68 -3.31 -11.81
CA LEU A 125 -1.63 -3.41 -10.80
C LEU A 125 -0.35 -2.72 -11.25
N LYS A 126 0.08 -2.98 -12.48
CA LYS A 126 1.22 -2.32 -13.12
C LYS A 126 1.07 -0.80 -13.09
N HIS A 127 -0.09 -0.28 -13.47
CA HIS A 127 -0.37 1.15 -13.48
C HIS A 127 -0.27 1.78 -12.09
N ILE A 128 -0.77 1.12 -11.04
CA ILE A 128 -0.64 1.61 -9.67
C ILE A 128 0.84 1.71 -9.27
N PHE A 129 1.63 0.69 -9.56
CA PHE A 129 3.06 0.71 -9.24
C PHE A 129 3.84 1.72 -10.07
N GLU A 130 3.50 1.92 -11.35
CA GLU A 130 4.07 2.99 -12.17
C GLU A 130 3.75 4.38 -11.61
N TYR A 131 2.52 4.59 -11.12
CA TYR A 131 2.14 5.83 -10.44
C TYR A 131 2.99 6.07 -9.19
N LEU A 132 3.18 5.05 -8.35
CA LEU A 132 4.02 5.11 -7.17
C LEU A 132 5.48 5.42 -7.54
N LYS A 133 6.02 4.76 -8.55
CA LYS A 133 7.37 5.01 -9.07
C LYS A 133 7.54 6.43 -9.56
N GLN A 134 6.59 6.96 -10.33
CA GLN A 134 6.63 8.32 -10.87
C GLN A 134 6.47 9.41 -9.81
N SER A 135 5.97 9.09 -8.62
CA SER A 135 5.89 10.03 -7.51
C SER A 135 7.27 10.48 -7.02
N GLY A 136 8.30 9.68 -7.26
CA GLY A 136 9.67 9.91 -6.80
C GLY A 136 9.84 9.84 -5.27
N LYS A 137 8.76 9.56 -4.54
CA LYS A 137 8.77 9.45 -3.07
C LYS A 137 9.13 8.03 -2.65
N ARG A 138 9.76 7.91 -1.49
CA ARG A 138 9.94 6.62 -0.84
C ARG A 138 8.60 6.18 -0.25
N VAL A 139 8.18 4.97 -0.57
CA VAL A 139 6.88 4.41 -0.18
C VAL A 139 7.09 3.09 0.54
N TYR A 140 6.53 2.97 1.74
CA TYR A 140 6.44 1.70 2.47
C TYR A 140 5.00 1.24 2.50
N ILE A 141 4.78 -0.02 2.11
CA ILE A 141 3.46 -0.64 2.06
C ILE A 141 3.47 -1.89 2.93
N ALA A 142 2.76 -1.85 4.04
CA ALA A 142 2.52 -3.04 4.85
C ALA A 142 1.21 -3.70 4.42
N ILE A 143 1.28 -4.97 4.05
CA ILE A 143 0.10 -5.79 3.72
C ILE A 143 -0.09 -6.78 4.87
N ASP A 144 -1.15 -6.56 5.65
CA ASP A 144 -1.54 -7.48 6.73
C ASP A 144 -2.46 -8.57 6.20
N GLU A 145 -2.44 -9.74 6.87
CA GLU A 145 -3.17 -10.95 6.49
C GLU A 145 -2.81 -11.44 5.05
N PHE A 146 -1.53 -11.31 4.67
CA PHE A 146 -1.03 -11.60 3.31
C PHE A 146 -1.37 -13.02 2.82
N GLN A 147 -1.54 -14.00 3.74
CA GLN A 147 -1.96 -15.35 3.39
C GLN A 147 -3.33 -15.39 2.70
N GLN A 148 -4.16 -14.34 2.82
CA GLN A 148 -5.45 -14.25 2.12
C GLN A 148 -5.31 -14.35 0.60
N ILE A 149 -4.17 -13.98 0.04
CA ILE A 149 -3.90 -14.09 -1.41
C ILE A 149 -3.92 -15.54 -1.88
N ALA A 150 -3.55 -16.49 -1.04
CA ALA A 150 -3.59 -17.91 -1.38
C ALA A 150 -5.03 -18.46 -1.55
N GLU A 151 -6.02 -17.75 -1.01
CA GLU A 151 -7.44 -18.10 -1.13
C GLU A 151 -8.10 -17.49 -2.39
N TYR A 152 -7.37 -16.71 -3.18
CA TYR A 152 -7.92 -16.10 -4.38
C TYR A 152 -8.12 -17.15 -5.49
N PRO A 153 -9.19 -17.00 -6.29
CA PRO A 153 -9.43 -17.91 -7.41
C PRO A 153 -8.40 -17.78 -8.54
N GLU A 154 -7.69 -16.66 -8.60
CA GLU A 154 -6.67 -16.40 -9.61
C GLU A 154 -5.37 -17.16 -9.29
N THR A 155 -4.99 -18.06 -10.16
CA THR A 155 -3.71 -18.79 -10.04
C THR A 155 -2.53 -17.85 -10.28
N GLY A 156 -1.54 -17.90 -9.37
CA GLY A 156 -0.32 -17.09 -9.52
C GLY A 156 -0.40 -15.65 -9.01
N ALA A 157 -1.46 -15.26 -8.29
CA ALA A 157 -1.61 -13.92 -7.70
C ALA A 157 -0.40 -13.50 -6.85
N GLU A 158 0.11 -14.42 -6.02
CA GLU A 158 1.32 -14.16 -5.21
C GLU A 158 2.56 -13.95 -6.09
N ALA A 159 2.75 -14.78 -7.11
CA ALA A 159 3.89 -14.65 -8.03
C ALA A 159 3.83 -13.34 -8.80
N LEU A 160 2.65 -12.93 -9.24
CA LEU A 160 2.43 -11.65 -9.90
C LEU A 160 2.81 -10.47 -9.00
N LEU A 161 2.32 -10.44 -7.76
CA LEU A 161 2.68 -9.39 -6.81
C LEU A 161 4.18 -9.36 -6.53
N ARG A 162 4.80 -10.51 -6.32
CA ARG A 162 6.22 -10.65 -6.09
C ARG A 162 7.05 -10.09 -7.25
N SER A 163 6.65 -10.34 -8.51
CA SER A 163 7.35 -9.83 -9.69
C SER A 163 7.37 -8.30 -9.76
N TYR A 164 6.33 -7.63 -9.28
CA TYR A 164 6.31 -6.16 -9.22
C TYR A 164 7.11 -5.60 -8.05
N ILE A 165 6.95 -6.17 -6.86
CA ILE A 165 7.58 -5.67 -5.63
C ILE A 165 9.11 -5.75 -5.70
N GLN A 166 9.66 -6.80 -6.33
CA GLN A 166 11.11 -7.01 -6.39
C GLN A 166 11.89 -5.96 -7.19
N PHE A 167 11.24 -5.26 -8.12
CA PHE A 167 11.92 -4.38 -9.08
C PHE A 167 11.54 -2.91 -8.95
N LEU A 168 10.86 -2.54 -7.88
CA LEU A 168 10.49 -1.15 -7.65
C LEU A 168 11.56 -0.42 -6.83
N PRO A 169 12.17 0.65 -7.37
CA PRO A 169 13.32 1.31 -6.72
C PRO A 169 12.94 2.18 -5.51
N ASN A 170 11.67 2.48 -5.32
CA ASN A 170 11.18 3.39 -4.27
C ASN A 170 9.98 2.88 -3.48
N VAL A 171 9.59 1.62 -3.67
CA VAL A 171 8.43 0.99 -3.00
C VAL A 171 8.90 -0.29 -2.30
N TYR A 172 8.64 -0.40 -1.00
CA TYR A 172 9.08 -1.50 -0.14
C TYR A 172 7.97 -1.98 0.78
#